data_6dbe201661d76f7c584e67e239b4424d
#
_entry.id   6dbe201661d76f7c584e67e239b4424d
#
_cell.length_a   1.000
_cell.length_b   1.000
_cell.length_c   1.000
_cell.angle_alpha   90.00
_cell.angle_beta   90.00
_cell.angle_gamma   90.00
#
_symmetry.space_group_name_H-M   'P 1'
#
loop_
_entity.id
_entity.type
_entity.pdbx_description
1 polymer ?
#
loop_
_entity_poly.entity_id
_entity_poly.type
_entity_poly.pdbx_seq_one_letter_code
_entity_poly.pdbx_strand_id
1 'polypeptide(L)'
;KTTVGLFKFMCKVAESPKKLHILAAKDTGTAEKNIINKDLGIVDDFGILTKYNGNGTKDDKIPHILFHTNKGDKVIYVMGYGDKKKWQKALGGQYGCLYIDEINTADIDFVREASMRCDYLMATLNPDDPTLDVYKEYINCSRPLPEWEQDTPQEIKDELKEEPKPGWVHWFFSFDDNAGLPEEKKKQIIQNTPKGTKIWKNKIEGLRGKATGLVFPNFSRKKHVVSEKCVRAQMAAGKLKFKKFTCGLDTSYSSKSPDTIAMIFQGITEDRKLITLAEKVYSNKDLDQPLAPSDTAVKFIEFLERQRKEWGFAKDTFVDSADAATITELRKYKRLHGCLYNFIESYKKVEIL
;
A
#
# COMPACT_ATOMS: atom_id res chain seq x y z
N LYS A 1 -10.92 -1.69 19.60
CA LYS A 1 -10.47 -2.88 18.86
C LYS A 1 -9.15 -3.43 19.39
N THR A 2 -8.08 -2.62 19.51
CA THR A 2 -6.75 -3.09 19.95
C THR A 2 -6.83 -3.74 21.36
N THR A 3 -7.48 -3.11 22.33
CA THR A 3 -7.64 -3.66 23.68
C THR A 3 -8.34 -5.03 23.70
N VAL A 4 -9.48 -5.15 23.00
CA VAL A 4 -10.21 -6.42 22.88
C VAL A 4 -9.38 -7.48 22.13
N GLY A 5 -8.69 -7.08 21.08
CA GLY A 5 -7.78 -7.96 20.34
C GLY A 5 -6.64 -8.48 21.20
N LEU A 6 -6.01 -7.61 22.00
CA LEU A 6 -4.93 -8.00 22.92
C LEU A 6 -5.41 -8.97 23.98
N PHE A 7 -6.56 -8.70 24.60
CA PHE A 7 -7.15 -9.62 25.58
C PHE A 7 -7.36 -11.00 24.97
N LYS A 8 -7.98 -11.06 23.78
CA LYS A 8 -8.19 -12.34 23.07
C LYS A 8 -6.88 -13.03 22.69
N PHE A 9 -5.87 -12.26 22.26
CA PHE A 9 -4.54 -12.79 21.97
C PHE A 9 -3.90 -13.42 23.22
N MET A 10 -3.92 -12.76 24.35
CA MET A 10 -3.37 -13.29 25.60
C MET A 10 -4.08 -14.57 26.04
N CYS A 11 -5.41 -14.65 25.89
CA CYS A 11 -6.15 -15.89 26.11
C CYS A 11 -5.67 -17.03 25.20
N LYS A 12 -5.47 -16.73 23.91
CA LYS A 12 -4.95 -17.72 22.93
C LYS A 12 -3.51 -18.15 23.24
N VAL A 13 -2.68 -17.26 23.68
CA VAL A 13 -1.33 -17.58 24.18
C VAL A 13 -1.40 -18.52 25.38
N ALA A 14 -2.25 -18.23 26.36
CA ALA A 14 -2.42 -19.07 27.54
C ALA A 14 -2.93 -20.50 27.20
N GLU A 15 -3.82 -20.61 26.21
CA GLU A 15 -4.35 -21.88 25.70
C GLU A 15 -3.35 -22.69 24.87
N SER A 16 -2.39 -22.03 24.22
CA SER A 16 -1.46 -22.65 23.27
C SER A 16 -0.57 -23.71 23.93
N PRO A 17 -0.34 -24.86 23.28
CA PRO A 17 0.66 -25.82 23.74
C PRO A 17 2.10 -25.36 23.53
N LYS A 18 2.34 -24.40 22.62
CA LYS A 18 3.67 -23.87 22.35
C LYS A 18 4.10 -22.86 23.42
N LYS A 19 5.43 -22.78 23.63
CA LYS A 19 6.02 -21.84 24.57
C LYS A 19 6.25 -20.45 23.97
N LEU A 20 6.58 -20.39 22.67
CA LEU A 20 7.03 -19.18 21.99
C LEU A 20 5.91 -18.56 21.17
N HIS A 21 5.76 -17.23 21.25
CA HIS A 21 4.74 -16.43 20.57
C HIS A 21 5.35 -15.13 20.06
N ILE A 22 4.63 -14.40 19.22
CA ILE A 22 5.08 -13.14 18.63
C ILE A 22 4.02 -12.06 18.82
N LEU A 23 4.45 -10.87 19.21
CA LEU A 23 3.71 -9.62 19.17
C LEU A 23 4.51 -8.64 18.30
N ALA A 24 3.90 -8.18 17.22
CA ALA A 24 4.54 -7.31 16.25
C ALA A 24 3.80 -5.97 16.11
N ALA A 25 4.56 -4.89 16.05
CA ALA A 25 4.10 -3.54 15.75
C ALA A 25 5.10 -2.88 14.79
N LYS A 26 4.89 -1.62 14.42
CA LYS A 26 5.79 -0.89 13.50
C LYS A 26 7.26 -0.94 13.98
N ASP A 27 7.46 -0.71 15.25
CA ASP A 27 8.73 -0.84 15.97
C ASP A 27 8.47 -1.22 17.43
N THR A 28 9.52 -1.56 18.19
CA THR A 28 9.40 -1.95 19.59
C THR A 28 8.89 -0.82 20.48
N GLY A 29 9.28 0.43 20.23
CA GLY A 29 8.79 1.59 20.98
C GLY A 29 7.29 1.85 20.76
N THR A 30 6.80 1.61 19.55
CA THR A 30 5.36 1.64 19.24
C THR A 30 4.62 0.52 19.98
N ALA A 31 5.18 -0.69 20.04
CA ALA A 31 4.61 -1.79 20.82
C ALA A 31 4.54 -1.45 22.31
N GLU A 32 5.63 -0.92 22.87
CA GLU A 32 5.69 -0.49 24.28
C GLU A 32 4.62 0.54 24.61
N LYS A 33 4.54 1.60 23.82
CA LYS A 33 3.63 2.73 24.06
C LYS A 33 2.15 2.38 23.83
N ASN A 34 1.85 1.65 22.78
CA ASN A 34 0.46 1.48 22.32
C ASN A 34 -0.17 0.15 22.72
N ILE A 35 0.63 -0.81 23.21
CA ILE A 35 0.18 -2.17 23.47
C ILE A 35 0.56 -2.62 24.89
N ILE A 36 1.82 -2.45 25.29
CA ILE A 36 2.35 -3.07 26.49
C ILE A 36 2.07 -2.20 27.73
N ASN A 37 2.49 -0.92 27.70
CA ASN A 37 2.51 -0.03 28.87
C ASN A 37 1.39 1.02 28.89
N LYS A 38 0.41 0.95 27.98
CA LYS A 38 -0.74 1.85 27.99
C LYS A 38 -1.78 1.42 29.02
N ASP A 39 -2.71 2.32 29.34
CA ASP A 39 -3.93 1.97 30.08
C ASP A 39 -4.70 0.89 29.33
N LEU A 40 -5.15 -0.16 30.01
CA LEU A 40 -5.73 -1.37 29.42
C LEU A 40 -4.78 -2.04 28.41
N GLY A 41 -3.48 -1.96 28.64
CA GLY A 41 -2.44 -2.68 27.93
C GLY A 41 -2.09 -4.01 28.61
N ILE A 42 -1.10 -4.72 28.08
CA ILE A 42 -0.75 -6.06 28.58
C ILE A 42 -0.29 -6.02 30.03
N VAL A 43 0.54 -5.04 30.39
CA VAL A 43 1.06 -4.92 31.78
C VAL A 43 -0.03 -4.47 32.75
N ASP A 44 -0.95 -3.64 32.30
CA ASP A 44 -2.07 -3.19 33.11
C ASP A 44 -3.10 -4.30 33.37
N ASP A 45 -3.54 -4.96 32.31
CA ASP A 45 -4.58 -6.02 32.40
C ASP A 45 -4.05 -7.34 32.98
N PHE A 46 -2.78 -7.67 32.77
CA PHE A 46 -2.17 -8.97 33.13
C PHE A 46 -0.96 -8.83 34.05
N GLY A 47 -0.78 -7.69 34.74
CA GLY A 47 0.43 -7.30 35.46
C GLY A 47 1.01 -8.36 36.38
N ILE A 48 0.19 -9.04 37.19
CA ILE A 48 0.64 -10.12 38.08
C ILE A 48 1.19 -11.33 37.33
N LEU A 49 0.64 -11.57 36.14
CA LEU A 49 0.95 -12.75 35.31
C LEU A 49 2.05 -12.46 34.29
N THR A 50 2.41 -11.20 34.07
CA THR A 50 3.32 -10.81 33.01
C THR A 50 4.53 -10.03 33.52
N LYS A 51 5.68 -10.25 32.86
CA LYS A 51 6.88 -9.45 33.08
C LYS A 51 7.45 -9.03 31.73
N TYR A 52 7.52 -7.74 31.47
CA TYR A 52 8.12 -7.22 30.26
C TYR A 52 9.63 -6.97 30.42
N ASN A 53 10.42 -7.54 29.54
CA ASN A 53 11.87 -7.40 29.44
C ASN A 53 12.24 -6.64 28.15
N GLY A 54 12.10 -5.30 28.15
CA GLY A 54 12.25 -4.45 26.95
C GLY A 54 13.66 -4.46 26.33
N ASN A 55 14.68 -4.76 27.13
CA ASN A 55 16.07 -4.90 26.67
C ASN A 55 16.51 -6.37 26.55
N GLY A 56 15.57 -7.31 26.64
CA GLY A 56 15.88 -8.72 26.77
C GLY A 56 16.50 -9.08 28.13
N THR A 57 17.10 -10.25 28.21
CA THR A 57 17.82 -10.77 29.38
C THR A 57 19.25 -11.14 29.00
N LYS A 58 20.04 -11.67 29.92
CA LYS A 58 21.39 -12.20 29.63
C LYS A 58 21.34 -13.36 28.64
N ASP A 59 20.31 -14.20 28.77
CA ASP A 59 20.16 -15.44 28.01
C ASP A 59 19.38 -15.21 26.69
N ASP A 60 18.49 -14.22 26.66
CA ASP A 60 17.70 -13.87 25.48
C ASP A 60 17.71 -12.34 25.27
N LYS A 61 18.38 -11.90 24.20
CA LYS A 61 18.58 -10.47 23.89
C LYS A 61 17.41 -9.82 23.18
N ILE A 62 16.41 -10.62 22.78
CA ILE A 62 15.22 -10.09 22.09
C ILE A 62 14.25 -9.55 23.14
N PRO A 63 13.67 -8.33 22.96
CA PRO A 63 12.59 -7.84 23.80
C PRO A 63 11.45 -8.86 23.87
N HIS A 64 10.98 -9.18 25.07
CA HIS A 64 9.94 -10.17 25.27
C HIS A 64 9.12 -9.96 26.53
N ILE A 65 7.91 -10.50 26.51
CA ILE A 65 7.03 -10.62 27.69
C ILE A 65 7.09 -12.07 28.15
N LEU A 66 7.43 -12.26 29.42
CA LEU A 66 7.24 -13.53 30.12
C LEU A 66 5.82 -13.55 30.66
N PHE A 67 5.03 -14.56 30.31
CA PHE A 67 3.64 -14.72 30.71
C PHE A 67 3.44 -16.04 31.46
N HIS A 68 3.12 -15.96 32.74
CA HIS A 68 2.87 -17.10 33.61
C HIS A 68 1.43 -17.60 33.43
N THR A 69 1.27 -18.84 33.05
CA THR A 69 -0.05 -19.45 32.79
C THR A 69 -0.18 -20.79 33.51
N ASN A 70 -1.40 -21.29 33.62
CA ASN A 70 -1.67 -22.61 34.16
C ASN A 70 -1.11 -23.76 33.29
N LYS A 71 -0.73 -23.48 32.04
CA LYS A 71 -0.04 -24.41 31.12
C LYS A 71 1.47 -24.15 31.03
N GLY A 72 2.04 -23.47 32.03
CA GLY A 72 3.44 -23.12 32.11
C GLY A 72 3.76 -21.74 31.53
N ASP A 73 5.03 -21.38 31.63
CA ASP A 73 5.52 -20.07 31.21
C ASP A 73 5.55 -19.95 29.68
N LYS A 74 5.05 -18.82 29.17
CA LYS A 74 5.06 -18.44 27.78
C LYS A 74 6.01 -17.26 27.56
N VAL A 75 6.65 -17.24 26.41
CA VAL A 75 7.50 -16.12 25.97
C VAL A 75 6.89 -15.50 24.74
N ILE A 76 6.56 -14.22 24.83
CA ILE A 76 5.99 -13.46 23.71
C ILE A 76 7.07 -12.47 23.24
N TYR A 77 7.72 -12.77 22.13
CA TYR A 77 8.71 -11.88 21.53
C TYR A 77 8.06 -10.62 21.00
N VAL A 78 8.62 -9.46 21.35
CA VAL A 78 8.15 -8.15 20.90
C VAL A 78 9.07 -7.67 19.79
N MET A 79 8.54 -7.49 18.59
CA MET A 79 9.36 -7.12 17.44
C MET A 79 8.74 -6.03 16.55
N GLY A 80 9.61 -5.28 15.88
CA GLY A 80 9.23 -4.29 14.87
C GLY A 80 9.24 -4.89 13.49
N TYR A 81 8.15 -4.72 12.72
CA TYR A 81 8.11 -5.13 11.31
C TYR A 81 8.69 -4.09 10.35
N GLY A 82 9.00 -2.87 10.81
CA GLY A 82 9.58 -1.81 9.98
C GLY A 82 11.08 -2.00 9.62
N ASP A 83 11.78 -2.95 10.26
CA ASP A 83 13.21 -3.22 10.02
C ASP A 83 13.43 -4.68 9.60
N LYS A 84 13.60 -4.88 8.29
CA LYS A 84 13.75 -6.22 7.67
C LYS A 84 14.90 -7.02 8.29
N LYS A 85 16.05 -6.39 8.58
CA LYS A 85 17.21 -7.08 9.14
C LYS A 85 16.97 -7.59 10.56
N LYS A 86 16.16 -6.87 11.35
CA LYS A 86 15.85 -7.25 12.73
C LYS A 86 14.84 -8.39 12.79
N TRP A 87 13.73 -8.28 12.06
CA TRP A 87 12.71 -9.33 12.14
C TRP A 87 13.14 -10.64 11.48
N GLN A 88 13.95 -10.62 10.40
CA GLN A 88 14.50 -11.82 9.81
C GLN A 88 15.35 -12.65 10.78
N LYS A 89 16.11 -11.99 11.65
CA LYS A 89 16.89 -12.68 12.70
C LYS A 89 16.00 -13.29 13.77
N ALA A 90 14.88 -12.64 14.09
CA ALA A 90 13.96 -13.07 15.14
C ALA A 90 13.03 -14.20 14.71
N LEU A 91 12.73 -14.33 13.42
CA LEU A 91 11.81 -15.36 12.87
C LEU A 91 12.45 -16.73 12.64
N GLY A 92 13.46 -17.11 13.41
CA GLY A 92 14.16 -18.41 13.25
C GLY A 92 13.43 -19.66 13.74
N GLY A 93 12.24 -19.52 14.40
CA GLY A 93 11.55 -20.60 15.09
C GLY A 93 10.13 -20.89 14.56
N GLN A 94 9.44 -21.82 15.27
CA GLN A 94 8.02 -22.08 15.12
C GLN A 94 7.29 -21.55 16.36
N TYR A 95 6.21 -20.83 16.16
CA TYR A 95 5.51 -20.08 17.20
C TYR A 95 4.06 -20.55 17.33
N GLY A 96 3.44 -20.31 18.48
CA GLY A 96 2.03 -20.61 18.70
C GLY A 96 1.13 -19.51 18.13
N CYS A 97 1.19 -18.34 18.74
CA CYS A 97 0.34 -17.22 18.37
C CYS A 97 1.17 -16.03 17.85
N LEU A 98 0.63 -15.35 16.84
CA LEU A 98 1.15 -14.12 16.27
C LEU A 98 0.07 -13.03 16.41
N TYR A 99 0.44 -11.89 16.98
CA TYR A 99 -0.36 -10.66 16.94
C TYR A 99 0.36 -9.60 16.12
N ILE A 100 -0.35 -8.99 15.17
CA ILE A 100 0.18 -7.87 14.37
C ILE A 100 -0.72 -6.64 14.56
N ASP A 101 -0.16 -5.60 15.17
CA ASP A 101 -0.86 -4.32 15.28
C ASP A 101 -0.69 -3.51 13.99
N GLU A 102 -1.79 -2.94 13.49
CA GLU A 102 -1.84 -2.17 12.24
C GLU A 102 -1.21 -2.92 11.05
N ILE A 103 -1.66 -4.15 10.80
CA ILE A 103 -1.15 -5.04 9.74
C ILE A 103 -1.10 -4.40 8.36
N ASN A 104 -1.99 -3.43 8.08
CA ASN A 104 -2.00 -2.66 6.82
C ASN A 104 -0.76 -1.78 6.62
N THR A 105 0.02 -1.51 7.68
CA THR A 105 1.26 -0.75 7.62
C THR A 105 2.51 -1.64 7.63
N ALA A 106 2.33 -2.96 7.82
CA ALA A 106 3.43 -3.91 7.87
C ALA A 106 4.00 -4.20 6.47
N ASP A 107 5.30 -4.50 6.41
CA ASP A 107 5.91 -5.09 5.22
C ASP A 107 5.23 -6.44 4.92
N ILE A 108 4.72 -6.60 3.71
CA ILE A 108 3.99 -7.82 3.32
C ILE A 108 4.88 -9.08 3.42
N ASP A 109 6.18 -8.97 3.18
CA ASP A 109 7.12 -10.07 3.32
C ASP A 109 7.20 -10.52 4.79
N PHE A 110 7.15 -9.56 5.75
CA PHE A 110 7.06 -9.89 7.17
C PHE A 110 5.79 -10.67 7.48
N VAL A 111 4.64 -10.19 6.99
CA VAL A 111 3.34 -10.84 7.24
C VAL A 111 3.34 -12.28 6.71
N ARG A 112 3.84 -12.50 5.49
CA ARG A 112 3.97 -13.82 4.87
C ARG A 112 4.87 -14.74 5.67
N GLU A 113 6.09 -14.29 5.99
CA GLU A 113 7.07 -15.09 6.74
C GLU A 113 6.62 -15.41 8.16
N ALA A 114 6.05 -14.45 8.88
CA ALA A 114 5.61 -14.64 10.26
C ALA A 114 4.37 -15.54 10.34
N SER A 115 3.40 -15.35 9.43
CA SER A 115 2.17 -16.16 9.42
C SER A 115 2.43 -17.64 9.13
N MET A 116 3.38 -17.97 8.24
CA MET A 116 3.76 -19.36 7.95
C MET A 116 4.37 -20.09 9.16
N ARG A 117 4.88 -19.36 10.14
CA ARG A 117 5.57 -19.92 11.32
C ARG A 117 4.69 -19.99 12.55
N CYS A 118 3.47 -19.52 12.48
CA CYS A 118 2.55 -19.42 13.60
C CYS A 118 1.29 -20.28 13.37
N ASP A 119 0.80 -20.91 14.44
CA ASP A 119 -0.42 -21.73 14.38
C ASP A 119 -1.68 -20.85 14.39
N TYR A 120 -1.59 -19.63 14.96
CA TYR A 120 -2.70 -18.71 15.11
C TYR A 120 -2.24 -17.28 14.80
N LEU A 121 -2.93 -16.61 13.88
CA LEU A 121 -2.71 -15.20 13.54
C LEU A 121 -3.90 -14.36 14.01
N MET A 122 -3.59 -13.28 14.70
CA MET A 122 -4.53 -12.21 15.00
C MET A 122 -3.94 -10.87 14.60
N ALA A 123 -4.74 -10.00 14.01
CA ALA A 123 -4.27 -8.70 13.59
C ALA A 123 -5.32 -7.61 13.82
N THR A 124 -4.86 -6.39 14.00
CA THR A 124 -5.71 -5.19 13.99
C THR A 124 -5.29 -4.29 12.84
N LEU A 125 -6.23 -3.51 12.34
CA LEU A 125 -5.96 -2.48 11.33
C LEU A 125 -6.91 -1.30 11.47
N ASN A 126 -6.46 -0.15 11.01
CA ASN A 126 -7.36 0.92 10.57
C ASN A 126 -7.53 0.79 9.06
N PRO A 127 -8.73 1.06 8.51
CA PRO A 127 -8.91 1.03 7.07
C PRO A 127 -7.91 1.95 6.35
N ASP A 128 -7.44 1.50 5.18
CA ASP A 128 -6.46 2.22 4.37
C ASP A 128 -6.76 1.98 2.87
N ASP A 129 -5.76 2.16 2.00
CA ASP A 129 -5.89 1.93 0.57
C ASP A 129 -6.26 0.46 0.28
N PRO A 130 -7.40 0.19 -0.38
CA PRO A 130 -7.84 -1.18 -0.67
C PRO A 130 -6.93 -1.94 -1.64
N THR A 131 -5.95 -1.28 -2.26
CA THR A 131 -5.01 -1.92 -3.20
C THR A 131 -3.79 -2.55 -2.53
N LEU A 132 -3.62 -2.37 -1.22
CA LEU A 132 -2.53 -3.00 -0.47
C LEU A 132 -2.63 -4.53 -0.53
N ASP A 133 -1.50 -5.21 -0.74
CA ASP A 133 -1.44 -6.68 -0.85
C ASP A 133 -2.01 -7.40 0.36
N VAL A 134 -1.88 -6.83 1.56
CA VAL A 134 -2.45 -7.40 2.79
C VAL A 134 -3.97 -7.55 2.73
N TYR A 135 -4.67 -6.66 2.02
CA TYR A 135 -6.12 -6.82 1.83
C TYR A 135 -6.42 -8.03 0.97
N LYS A 136 -5.74 -8.18 -0.15
CA LYS A 136 -5.94 -9.28 -1.09
C LYS A 136 -5.56 -10.63 -0.49
N GLU A 137 -4.41 -10.71 0.20
CA GLU A 137 -3.86 -11.98 0.66
C GLU A 137 -4.42 -12.45 2.00
N TYR A 138 -4.88 -11.52 2.86
CA TYR A 138 -5.31 -11.80 4.23
C TYR A 138 -6.72 -11.29 4.52
N ILE A 139 -6.96 -9.98 4.47
CA ILE A 139 -8.19 -9.40 5.02
C ILE A 139 -9.41 -9.80 4.21
N ASN A 140 -9.35 -9.74 2.87
CA ASN A 140 -10.47 -10.09 1.99
C ASN A 140 -10.74 -11.59 1.92
N CYS A 141 -9.82 -12.43 2.43
CA CYS A 141 -10.03 -13.86 2.59
C CYS A 141 -10.79 -14.22 3.88
N SER A 142 -11.09 -13.25 4.74
CA SER A 142 -11.87 -13.46 5.97
C SER A 142 -13.34 -13.11 5.77
N ARG A 143 -14.20 -13.62 6.65
CA ARG A 143 -15.63 -13.29 6.67
C ARG A 143 -16.06 -12.94 8.10
N PRO A 144 -17.06 -12.07 8.30
CA PRO A 144 -17.65 -11.88 9.61
C PRO A 144 -18.32 -13.18 10.08
N LEU A 145 -18.34 -13.41 11.38
CA LEU A 145 -19.19 -14.47 11.94
C LEU A 145 -20.67 -14.09 11.71
N PRO A 146 -21.56 -15.08 11.51
CA PRO A 146 -22.98 -14.83 11.21
C PRO A 146 -23.66 -13.90 12.21
N GLU A 147 -23.37 -14.06 13.50
CA GLU A 147 -23.91 -13.24 14.59
C GLU A 147 -23.42 -11.76 14.56
N TRP A 148 -22.32 -11.46 13.87
CA TRP A 148 -21.71 -10.11 13.76
C TRP A 148 -21.69 -9.59 12.32
N GLU A 149 -22.33 -10.28 11.40
CA GLU A 149 -22.35 -9.88 10.00
C GLU A 149 -23.05 -8.52 9.77
N GLN A 150 -24.08 -8.23 10.56
CA GLN A 150 -24.83 -6.97 10.52
C GLN A 150 -23.97 -5.75 10.86
N ASP A 151 -22.90 -5.94 11.66
CA ASP A 151 -22.02 -4.83 12.06
C ASP A 151 -21.03 -4.45 10.95
N THR A 152 -20.85 -5.33 9.96
CA THR A 152 -19.95 -5.06 8.83
C THR A 152 -20.69 -4.25 7.76
N PRO A 153 -20.22 -3.01 7.42
CA PRO A 153 -20.83 -2.19 6.38
C PRO A 153 -20.89 -2.90 5.02
N GLN A 154 -21.95 -2.63 4.26
CA GLN A 154 -22.14 -3.24 2.94
C GLN A 154 -20.97 -2.92 1.99
N GLU A 155 -20.41 -1.71 2.06
CA GLU A 155 -19.24 -1.32 1.27
C GLU A 155 -18.02 -2.23 1.52
N ILE A 156 -17.80 -2.63 2.79
CA ILE A 156 -16.73 -3.58 3.13
C ILE A 156 -17.07 -4.97 2.61
N LYS A 157 -18.33 -5.43 2.74
CA LYS A 157 -18.77 -6.73 2.21
C LYS A 157 -18.58 -6.82 0.69
N ASP A 158 -18.86 -5.75 -0.03
CA ASP A 158 -18.70 -5.68 -1.49
C ASP A 158 -17.22 -5.72 -1.94
N GLU A 159 -16.30 -5.41 -1.04
CA GLU A 159 -14.86 -5.49 -1.27
C GLU A 159 -14.26 -6.88 -0.97
N LEU A 160 -15.00 -7.77 -0.27
CA LEU A 160 -14.55 -9.13 0.07
C LEU A 160 -14.69 -10.08 -1.13
N LYS A 161 -13.95 -9.82 -2.19
CA LYS A 161 -14.03 -10.56 -3.47
C LYS A 161 -13.19 -11.82 -3.51
N GLU A 162 -12.23 -11.95 -2.59
CA GLU A 162 -11.35 -13.11 -2.52
C GLU A 162 -12.08 -14.32 -1.94
N GLU A 163 -11.65 -15.52 -2.33
CA GLU A 163 -12.22 -16.76 -1.81
C GLU A 163 -11.99 -16.85 -0.30
N PRO A 164 -13.04 -17.13 0.50
CA PRO A 164 -12.90 -17.20 1.94
C PRO A 164 -12.06 -18.39 2.38
N LYS A 165 -11.10 -18.15 3.27
CA LYS A 165 -10.30 -19.22 3.87
C LYS A 165 -11.00 -19.76 5.12
N PRO A 166 -11.09 -21.08 5.29
CA PRO A 166 -11.74 -21.71 6.45
C PRO A 166 -11.17 -21.21 7.78
N GLY A 167 -12.04 -20.77 8.69
CA GLY A 167 -11.65 -20.29 10.02
C GLY A 167 -11.07 -18.86 10.05
N TRP A 168 -10.99 -18.18 8.92
CA TRP A 168 -10.56 -16.78 8.87
C TRP A 168 -11.76 -15.88 9.07
N VAL A 169 -11.78 -15.20 10.24
CA VAL A 169 -12.89 -14.34 10.66
C VAL A 169 -12.42 -12.93 10.95
N HIS A 170 -13.32 -11.95 10.80
CA HIS A 170 -13.07 -10.58 11.21
C HIS A 170 -14.25 -10.00 11.97
N TRP A 171 -13.97 -8.95 12.76
CA TRP A 171 -14.96 -8.10 13.41
C TRP A 171 -14.75 -6.68 12.92
N PHE A 172 -15.82 -6.02 12.58
CA PHE A 172 -15.82 -4.60 12.28
C PHE A 172 -16.07 -3.80 13.56
N PHE A 173 -15.32 -2.71 13.70
CA PHE A 173 -15.47 -1.75 14.78
C PHE A 173 -15.64 -0.37 14.17
N SER A 174 -16.76 0.30 14.45
CA SER A 174 -17.03 1.68 14.08
C SER A 174 -16.29 2.66 15.00
N PHE A 175 -16.35 3.94 14.67
CA PHE A 175 -15.85 5.00 15.55
C PHE A 175 -16.63 5.04 16.87
N ASP A 176 -17.93 4.73 16.83
CA ASP A 176 -18.82 4.78 17.99
C ASP A 176 -18.58 3.65 18.99
N ASP A 177 -18.02 2.52 18.55
CA ASP A 177 -17.64 1.40 19.42
C ASP A 177 -16.47 1.70 20.37
N ASN A 178 -15.88 2.90 20.27
CA ASN A 178 -14.83 3.31 21.20
C ASN A 178 -15.41 3.84 22.51
N ALA A 179 -15.82 2.91 23.38
CA ALA A 179 -16.43 3.21 24.66
C ALA A 179 -15.51 4.00 25.62
N GLY A 180 -14.18 3.89 25.47
CA GLY A 180 -13.22 4.64 26.27
C GLY A 180 -13.05 6.10 25.85
N LEU A 181 -13.73 6.56 24.80
CA LEU A 181 -13.63 7.93 24.31
C LEU A 181 -14.84 8.74 24.75
N PRO A 182 -14.68 9.79 25.58
CA PRO A 182 -15.77 10.65 26.01
C PRO A 182 -16.50 11.28 24.79
N GLU A 183 -17.82 11.47 24.89
CA GLU A 183 -18.66 12.03 23.81
C GLU A 183 -18.20 13.41 23.34
N GLU A 184 -17.73 14.26 24.24
CA GLU A 184 -17.17 15.57 23.88
C GLU A 184 -15.91 15.43 23.02
N LYS A 185 -15.07 14.43 23.33
CA LYS A 185 -13.86 14.14 22.57
C LYS A 185 -14.19 13.56 21.19
N LYS A 186 -15.22 12.72 21.10
CA LYS A 186 -15.74 12.23 19.79
C LYS A 186 -16.20 13.40 18.92
N LYS A 187 -17.00 14.32 19.49
CA LYS A 187 -17.46 15.52 18.77
C LYS A 187 -16.30 16.39 18.30
N GLN A 188 -15.30 16.61 19.14
CA GLN A 188 -14.10 17.37 18.78
C GLN A 188 -13.33 16.71 17.61
N ILE A 189 -13.14 15.38 17.64
CA ILE A 189 -12.47 14.64 16.56
C ILE A 189 -13.25 14.78 15.25
N ILE A 190 -14.58 14.62 15.30
CA ILE A 190 -15.47 14.79 14.14
C ILE A 190 -15.36 16.20 13.56
N GLN A 191 -15.38 17.23 14.40
CA GLN A 191 -15.26 18.63 13.97
C GLN A 191 -13.90 18.94 13.34
N ASN A 192 -12.83 18.35 13.87
CA ASN A 192 -11.46 18.60 13.41
C ASN A 192 -11.07 17.76 12.18
N THR A 193 -11.94 16.81 11.76
CA THR A 193 -11.64 15.95 10.62
C THR A 193 -12.42 16.43 9.40
N PRO A 194 -11.77 16.90 8.32
CA PRO A 194 -12.45 17.40 7.14
C PRO A 194 -13.29 16.31 6.45
N LYS A 195 -14.58 16.55 6.25
CA LYS A 195 -15.48 15.62 5.53
C LYS A 195 -15.03 15.42 4.08
N GLY A 196 -15.25 14.23 3.54
CA GLY A 196 -14.90 13.88 2.15
C GLY A 196 -13.42 13.58 1.92
N THR A 197 -12.58 13.63 2.95
CA THR A 197 -11.18 13.27 2.86
C THR A 197 -10.97 11.77 3.13
N LYS A 198 -9.82 11.22 2.69
CA LYS A 198 -9.40 9.85 3.06
C LYS A 198 -9.40 9.66 4.58
N ILE A 199 -8.92 10.65 5.33
CA ILE A 199 -8.86 10.59 6.80
C ILE A 199 -10.27 10.45 7.38
N TRP A 200 -11.22 11.22 6.88
CA TRP A 200 -12.63 11.10 7.29
C TRP A 200 -13.16 9.69 7.03
N LYS A 201 -13.00 9.21 5.79
CA LYS A 201 -13.47 7.89 5.39
C LYS A 201 -12.85 6.77 6.25
N ASN A 202 -11.53 6.83 6.46
CA ASN A 202 -10.81 5.78 7.19
C ASN A 202 -11.01 5.85 8.72
N LYS A 203 -11.06 7.05 9.32
CA LYS A 203 -11.04 7.21 10.78
C LYS A 203 -12.42 7.39 11.39
N ILE A 204 -13.35 8.01 10.66
CA ILE A 204 -14.72 8.28 11.16
C ILE A 204 -15.69 7.23 10.63
N GLU A 205 -15.69 6.97 9.32
CA GLU A 205 -16.61 6.01 8.72
C GLU A 205 -16.13 4.55 8.85
N GLY A 206 -14.84 4.34 9.17
CA GLY A 206 -14.26 3.01 9.25
C GLY A 206 -14.13 2.30 7.90
N LEU A 207 -14.25 3.06 6.80
CA LEU A 207 -14.25 2.53 5.44
C LEU A 207 -12.87 2.67 4.78
N ARG A 208 -12.59 1.80 3.82
CA ARG A 208 -11.35 1.86 3.05
C ARG A 208 -11.39 3.03 2.07
N GLY A 209 -10.29 3.74 1.95
CA GLY A 209 -10.20 4.93 1.08
C GLY A 209 -8.85 5.04 0.42
N LYS A 210 -8.83 5.32 -0.88
CA LYS A 210 -7.62 5.73 -1.58
C LYS A 210 -7.19 7.11 -1.10
N ALA A 211 -5.90 7.42 -1.24
CA ALA A 211 -5.39 8.74 -0.89
C ALA A 211 -6.22 9.83 -1.59
N THR A 212 -6.68 10.81 -0.82
CA THR A 212 -7.20 12.07 -1.34
C THR A 212 -5.99 12.86 -1.86
N GLY A 213 -5.97 13.14 -3.09
CA GLY A 213 -4.82 13.70 -3.80
C GLY A 213 -4.61 13.00 -5.14
N LEU A 214 -5.63 12.23 -5.58
CA LEU A 214 -5.65 11.76 -6.96
C LEU A 214 -5.58 12.98 -7.87
N VAL A 215 -4.60 13.03 -8.73
CA VAL A 215 -4.47 14.07 -9.78
C VAL A 215 -5.78 14.17 -10.58
N PHE A 216 -6.50 13.05 -10.70
CA PHE A 216 -7.81 12.96 -11.34
C PHE A 216 -8.84 12.32 -10.40
N PRO A 217 -9.39 13.06 -9.40
CA PRO A 217 -10.31 12.50 -8.38
C PRO A 217 -11.61 11.96 -9.00
N ASN A 218 -12.04 12.52 -10.12
CA ASN A 218 -13.26 12.13 -10.83
C ASN A 218 -13.02 11.02 -11.87
N PHE A 219 -11.80 10.43 -11.93
CA PHE A 219 -11.53 9.35 -12.86
C PHE A 219 -12.37 8.11 -12.54
N SER A 220 -13.06 7.63 -13.53
CA SER A 220 -13.86 6.40 -13.46
C SER A 220 -13.55 5.54 -14.68
N ARG A 221 -13.12 4.32 -14.48
CA ARG A 221 -12.81 3.40 -15.58
C ARG A 221 -14.00 3.25 -16.56
N LYS A 222 -15.22 3.19 -16.03
CA LYS A 222 -16.45 3.08 -16.84
C LYS A 222 -16.68 4.30 -17.75
N LYS A 223 -16.31 5.50 -17.27
CA LYS A 223 -16.57 6.76 -18.01
C LYS A 223 -15.39 7.18 -18.89
N HIS A 224 -14.16 6.90 -18.46
CA HIS A 224 -12.96 7.51 -19.04
C HIS A 224 -12.05 6.52 -19.77
N VAL A 225 -12.33 5.20 -19.67
CA VAL A 225 -11.57 4.18 -20.42
C VAL A 225 -12.45 3.64 -21.55
N VAL A 226 -11.94 3.73 -22.77
CA VAL A 226 -12.56 3.19 -23.97
C VAL A 226 -11.62 2.18 -24.63
N SER A 227 -12.16 1.20 -25.33
CA SER A 227 -11.33 0.24 -26.06
C SER A 227 -10.69 0.87 -27.29
N GLU A 228 -9.50 0.43 -27.68
CA GLU A 228 -8.84 0.84 -28.90
C GLU A 228 -9.73 0.64 -30.12
N LYS A 229 -10.45 -0.49 -30.18
CA LYS A 229 -11.43 -0.78 -31.24
C LYS A 229 -12.48 0.34 -31.37
N CYS A 230 -12.97 0.85 -30.25
CA CYS A 230 -13.93 1.96 -30.24
C CYS A 230 -13.32 3.26 -30.77
N VAL A 231 -12.09 3.59 -30.34
CA VAL A 231 -11.36 4.77 -30.84
C VAL A 231 -11.17 4.70 -32.35
N ARG A 232 -10.66 3.57 -32.87
CA ARG A 232 -10.44 3.37 -34.29
C ARG A 232 -11.74 3.40 -35.12
N ALA A 233 -12.81 2.83 -34.59
CA ALA A 233 -14.14 2.89 -35.25
C ALA A 233 -14.67 4.33 -35.34
N GLN A 234 -14.50 5.13 -34.29
CA GLN A 234 -14.90 6.55 -34.30
C GLN A 234 -14.04 7.39 -35.26
N MET A 235 -12.74 7.09 -35.37
CA MET A 235 -11.85 7.72 -36.35
C MET A 235 -12.30 7.36 -37.81
N ALA A 236 -12.54 6.09 -38.09
CA ALA A 236 -13.00 5.63 -39.39
C ALA A 236 -14.36 6.24 -39.78
N ALA A 237 -15.25 6.43 -38.83
CA ALA A 237 -16.54 7.11 -39.00
C ALA A 237 -16.45 8.64 -39.13
N GLY A 238 -15.25 9.23 -39.03
CA GLY A 238 -15.06 10.68 -39.05
C GLY A 238 -15.56 11.43 -37.79
N LYS A 239 -16.01 10.69 -36.77
CA LYS A 239 -16.54 11.25 -35.49
C LYS A 239 -15.44 11.67 -34.51
N LEU A 240 -14.25 11.11 -34.64
CA LEU A 240 -13.07 11.45 -33.82
C LEU A 240 -11.93 11.84 -34.76
N LYS A 241 -11.41 13.03 -34.61
CA LYS A 241 -10.26 13.54 -35.33
C LYS A 241 -9.21 14.09 -34.38
N PHE A 242 -7.97 13.65 -34.56
CA PHE A 242 -6.84 14.18 -33.80
C PHE A 242 -6.23 15.40 -34.51
N LYS A 243 -6.10 16.51 -33.77
CA LYS A 243 -5.45 17.72 -34.24
C LYS A 243 -3.93 17.59 -34.20
N LYS A 244 -3.40 16.98 -33.14
CA LYS A 244 -1.98 16.69 -32.98
C LYS A 244 -1.76 15.54 -31.98
N PHE A 245 -0.56 14.98 -32.04
CA PHE A 245 -0.06 14.01 -31.07
C PHE A 245 1.07 14.59 -30.25
N THR A 246 1.24 14.11 -29.05
CA THR A 246 2.31 14.44 -28.13
C THR A 246 2.73 13.22 -27.33
N CYS A 247 3.92 13.26 -26.74
CA CYS A 247 4.41 12.20 -25.89
C CYS A 247 5.12 12.79 -24.68
N GLY A 248 4.95 12.15 -23.54
CA GLY A 248 5.65 12.46 -22.28
C GLY A 248 6.59 11.32 -21.88
N LEU A 249 7.75 11.67 -21.35
CA LEU A 249 8.70 10.77 -20.71
C LEU A 249 8.97 11.27 -19.31
N ASP A 250 8.62 10.47 -18.33
CA ASP A 250 8.98 10.65 -16.92
C ASP A 250 10.02 9.61 -16.53
N THR A 251 11.07 9.99 -15.78
CA THR A 251 12.22 9.14 -15.54
C THR A 251 12.55 9.02 -14.08
N SER A 252 12.88 7.79 -13.64
CA SER A 252 13.46 7.51 -12.34
C SER A 252 14.47 6.37 -12.47
N TYR A 253 15.69 6.61 -12.01
CA TYR A 253 16.79 5.64 -12.11
C TYR A 253 17.12 4.95 -10.79
N SER A 254 16.35 5.16 -9.75
CA SER A 254 16.57 4.52 -8.46
C SER A 254 16.12 3.06 -8.48
N SER A 255 17.03 2.15 -8.18
CA SER A 255 16.70 0.72 -7.94
C SER A 255 16.00 0.49 -6.58
N LYS A 256 15.97 1.50 -5.71
CA LYS A 256 15.36 1.42 -4.36
C LYS A 256 14.01 2.10 -4.28
N SER A 257 13.68 2.98 -5.22
CA SER A 257 12.40 3.67 -5.29
C SER A 257 11.35 2.81 -6.03
N PRO A 258 10.08 2.86 -5.65
CA PRO A 258 8.98 2.30 -6.43
C PRO A 258 8.72 3.09 -7.72
N ASP A 259 9.41 4.21 -7.92
CA ASP A 259 9.26 5.05 -9.10
C ASP A 259 9.70 4.32 -10.37
N THR A 260 9.06 4.66 -11.47
CA THR A 260 9.22 3.98 -12.75
C THR A 260 9.62 4.96 -13.85
N ILE A 261 10.19 4.42 -14.93
CA ILE A 261 10.34 5.17 -16.18
C ILE A 261 9.04 4.98 -16.96
N ALA A 262 8.30 6.07 -17.19
CA ALA A 262 7.01 6.03 -17.85
C ALA A 262 7.01 6.83 -19.17
N MET A 263 6.48 6.21 -20.22
CA MET A 263 6.30 6.81 -21.54
C MET A 263 4.81 6.82 -21.88
N ILE A 264 4.25 7.99 -22.18
CA ILE A 264 2.81 8.15 -22.44
C ILE A 264 2.62 8.86 -23.79
N PHE A 265 1.94 8.19 -24.72
CA PHE A 265 1.58 8.77 -26.01
C PHE A 265 0.12 9.20 -26.03
N GLN A 266 -0.13 10.43 -26.44
CA GLN A 266 -1.45 11.06 -26.37
C GLN A 266 -1.82 11.76 -27.65
N GLY A 267 -3.12 11.70 -27.98
CA GLY A 267 -3.73 12.47 -29.05
C GLY A 267 -4.62 13.59 -28.50
N ILE A 268 -4.49 14.79 -29.05
CA ILE A 268 -5.36 15.93 -28.77
C ILE A 268 -6.36 16.04 -29.91
N THR A 269 -7.64 15.93 -29.58
CA THR A 269 -8.73 15.97 -30.56
C THR A 269 -9.04 17.43 -30.98
N GLU A 270 -9.82 17.58 -32.07
CA GLU A 270 -10.28 18.89 -32.53
C GLU A 270 -11.14 19.60 -31.48
N ASP A 271 -11.94 18.86 -30.70
CA ASP A 271 -12.74 19.35 -29.58
C ASP A 271 -11.96 19.46 -28.26
N ARG A 272 -10.61 19.48 -28.33
CA ARG A 272 -9.66 19.67 -27.21
C ARG A 272 -9.69 18.60 -26.13
N LYS A 273 -10.15 17.42 -26.41
CA LYS A 273 -10.00 16.28 -25.50
C LYS A 273 -8.63 15.66 -25.62
N LEU A 274 -8.08 15.17 -24.52
CA LEU A 274 -6.84 14.46 -24.46
C LEU A 274 -7.13 12.97 -24.32
N ILE A 275 -6.62 12.14 -25.25
CA ILE A 275 -6.80 10.70 -25.22
C ILE A 275 -5.43 10.05 -25.13
N THR A 276 -5.19 9.29 -24.06
CA THR A 276 -4.00 8.45 -23.93
C THR A 276 -4.19 7.22 -24.81
N LEU A 277 -3.32 7.06 -25.80
CA LEU A 277 -3.40 6.03 -26.84
C LEU A 277 -2.45 4.87 -26.59
N ALA A 278 -1.32 5.13 -25.95
CA ALA A 278 -0.36 4.10 -25.58
C ALA A 278 0.45 4.53 -24.35
N GLU A 279 0.87 3.53 -23.59
CA GLU A 279 1.81 3.70 -22.47
C GLU A 279 2.87 2.59 -22.49
N LYS A 280 4.03 2.89 -21.95
CA LYS A 280 5.07 1.91 -21.64
C LYS A 280 5.72 2.29 -20.33
N VAL A 281 5.81 1.34 -19.41
CA VAL A 281 6.40 1.54 -18.09
C VAL A 281 7.53 0.54 -17.90
N TYR A 282 8.63 1.00 -17.32
CA TYR A 282 9.74 0.18 -16.87
C TYR A 282 10.01 0.46 -15.41
N SER A 283 10.11 -0.59 -14.61
CA SER A 283 10.54 -0.50 -13.21
C SER A 283 11.97 -1.05 -13.13
N ASN A 284 12.92 -0.22 -12.73
CA ASN A 284 14.31 -0.67 -12.56
C ASN A 284 14.47 -1.72 -11.46
N LYS A 285 13.49 -1.81 -10.55
CA LYS A 285 13.43 -2.86 -9.52
C LYS A 285 13.16 -4.24 -10.12
N ASP A 286 12.43 -4.29 -11.24
CA ASP A 286 11.96 -5.53 -11.88
C ASP A 286 12.83 -5.95 -13.07
N LEU A 287 13.89 -5.18 -13.37
CA LEU A 287 14.84 -5.47 -14.44
C LEU A 287 16.11 -6.12 -13.88
N ASP A 288 16.66 -7.10 -14.58
CA ASP A 288 17.95 -7.74 -14.27
C ASP A 288 19.08 -6.71 -14.24
N GLN A 289 19.04 -5.75 -15.13
CA GLN A 289 19.93 -4.59 -15.17
C GLN A 289 19.10 -3.29 -15.27
N PRO A 290 19.32 -2.34 -14.35
CA PRO A 290 18.67 -1.04 -14.42
C PRO A 290 18.98 -0.31 -15.73
N LEU A 291 17.97 0.36 -16.28
CA LEU A 291 18.16 1.19 -17.47
C LEU A 291 19.01 2.40 -17.14
N ALA A 292 20.03 2.65 -17.97
CA ALA A 292 20.77 3.90 -17.95
C ALA A 292 20.05 4.99 -18.80
N PRO A 293 20.41 6.27 -18.68
CA PRO A 293 19.88 7.34 -19.53
C PRO A 293 20.00 7.07 -21.03
N SER A 294 21.10 6.47 -21.47
CA SER A 294 21.32 6.07 -22.87
C SER A 294 20.33 5.00 -23.34
N ASP A 295 20.08 3.97 -22.49
CA ASP A 295 19.13 2.90 -22.81
C ASP A 295 17.70 3.44 -22.86
N THR A 296 17.36 4.32 -21.92
CA THR A 296 16.08 5.00 -21.86
C THR A 296 15.84 5.84 -23.14
N ALA A 297 16.87 6.57 -23.60
CA ALA A 297 16.76 7.34 -24.83
C ALA A 297 16.47 6.46 -26.06
N VAL A 298 17.17 5.33 -26.21
CA VAL A 298 16.91 4.37 -27.30
C VAL A 298 15.50 3.80 -27.22
N LYS A 299 15.08 3.32 -26.04
CA LYS A 299 13.73 2.77 -25.83
C LYS A 299 12.64 3.80 -26.07
N PHE A 300 12.87 5.05 -25.74
CA PHE A 300 11.92 6.13 -25.98
C PHE A 300 11.76 6.41 -27.48
N ILE A 301 12.86 6.44 -28.24
CA ILE A 301 12.80 6.56 -29.71
C ILE A 301 12.06 5.38 -30.34
N GLU A 302 12.36 4.15 -29.93
CA GLU A 302 11.64 2.95 -30.41
C GLU A 302 10.14 3.03 -30.12
N PHE A 303 9.76 3.50 -28.91
CA PHE A 303 8.37 3.73 -28.56
C PHE A 303 7.72 4.78 -29.47
N LEU A 304 8.36 5.93 -29.69
CA LEU A 304 7.87 6.99 -30.57
C LEU A 304 7.69 6.51 -32.02
N GLU A 305 8.64 5.76 -32.57
CA GLU A 305 8.57 5.25 -33.93
C GLU A 305 7.44 4.19 -34.09
N ARG A 306 7.18 3.38 -33.05
CA ARG A 306 6.03 2.49 -33.02
C ARG A 306 4.72 3.28 -33.05
N GLN A 307 4.57 4.27 -32.15
CA GLN A 307 3.36 5.06 -32.08
C GLN A 307 3.13 5.90 -33.33
N ARG A 308 4.19 6.35 -33.98
CA ARG A 308 4.12 7.04 -35.27
C ARG A 308 3.46 6.17 -36.35
N LYS A 309 3.81 4.89 -36.40
CA LYS A 309 3.23 3.93 -37.35
C LYS A 309 1.77 3.61 -37.05
N GLU A 310 1.43 3.52 -35.78
CA GLU A 310 0.11 3.11 -35.33
C GLU A 310 -0.93 4.24 -35.32
N TRP A 311 -0.52 5.44 -34.86
CA TRP A 311 -1.42 6.55 -34.59
C TRP A 311 -1.09 7.83 -35.34
N GLY A 312 0.18 8.19 -35.43
CA GLY A 312 0.62 9.42 -36.07
C GLY A 312 1.85 10.04 -35.43
N PHE A 313 2.27 11.17 -35.95
CA PHE A 313 3.56 11.82 -35.60
C PHE A 313 3.42 12.81 -34.45
N ALA A 314 4.06 12.52 -33.32
CA ALA A 314 4.21 13.43 -32.20
C ALA A 314 5.49 14.26 -32.35
N LYS A 315 5.42 15.40 -33.03
CA LYS A 315 6.58 16.27 -33.26
C LYS A 315 7.21 16.75 -31.97
N ASP A 316 6.40 17.21 -31.02
CA ASP A 316 6.83 17.73 -29.74
C ASP A 316 6.67 16.66 -28.66
N THR A 317 7.78 16.30 -28.02
CA THR A 317 7.85 15.30 -26.96
C THR A 317 8.43 15.97 -25.71
N PHE A 318 7.80 15.71 -24.58
CA PHE A 318 8.16 16.36 -23.29
C PHE A 318 8.90 15.36 -22.41
N VAL A 319 10.04 15.79 -21.90
CA VAL A 319 10.91 14.97 -21.04
C VAL A 319 11.00 15.63 -19.68
N ASP A 320 11.08 14.85 -18.60
CA ASP A 320 11.25 15.36 -17.25
C ASP A 320 12.47 16.29 -17.19
N SER A 321 12.24 17.55 -16.80
CA SER A 321 13.29 18.58 -16.72
C SER A 321 14.31 18.31 -15.61
N ALA A 322 14.02 17.43 -14.65
CA ALA A 322 15.00 17.03 -13.63
C ALA A 322 16.05 16.04 -14.18
N ASP A 323 15.80 15.43 -15.34
CA ASP A 323 16.69 14.44 -15.95
C ASP A 323 17.49 15.03 -17.13
N ALA A 324 18.45 15.85 -16.80
CA ALA A 324 19.37 16.45 -17.79
C ALA A 324 20.19 15.40 -18.56
N ALA A 325 20.43 14.22 -17.96
CA ALA A 325 21.22 13.16 -18.58
C ALA A 325 20.47 12.53 -19.75
N THR A 326 19.22 12.12 -19.56
CA THR A 326 18.38 11.56 -20.65
C THR A 326 18.12 12.60 -21.75
N ILE A 327 17.88 13.85 -21.39
CA ILE A 327 17.71 14.93 -22.37
C ILE A 327 18.97 15.08 -23.25
N THR A 328 20.14 15.00 -22.62
CA THR A 328 21.43 15.08 -23.34
C THR A 328 21.61 13.92 -24.30
N GLU A 329 21.30 12.68 -23.88
CA GLU A 329 21.38 11.48 -24.72
C GLU A 329 20.37 11.54 -25.88
N LEU A 330 19.14 12.02 -25.66
CA LEU A 330 18.14 12.23 -26.73
C LEU A 330 18.58 13.27 -27.76
N ARG A 331 19.17 14.38 -27.31
CA ARG A 331 19.70 15.41 -28.19
C ARG A 331 20.93 14.91 -28.98
N LYS A 332 21.78 14.09 -28.36
CA LYS A 332 22.89 13.39 -29.01
C LYS A 332 22.39 12.41 -30.06
N TYR A 333 21.39 11.58 -29.74
CA TYR A 333 20.76 10.67 -30.69
C TYR A 333 20.21 11.42 -31.90
N LYS A 334 19.46 12.52 -31.66
CA LYS A 334 18.94 13.37 -32.75
C LYS A 334 20.04 13.88 -33.69
N ARG A 335 21.16 14.32 -33.13
CA ARG A 335 22.29 14.85 -33.90
C ARG A 335 22.99 13.76 -34.72
N LEU A 336 23.12 12.54 -34.18
CA LEU A 336 23.81 11.45 -34.83
C LEU A 336 22.96 10.71 -35.86
N HIS A 337 21.65 10.59 -35.62
CA HIS A 337 20.73 9.77 -36.43
C HIS A 337 19.66 10.58 -37.17
N GLY A 338 19.59 11.91 -36.97
CA GLY A 338 18.69 12.76 -37.73
C GLY A 338 17.19 12.57 -37.42
N CYS A 339 16.80 12.24 -36.18
CA CYS A 339 15.41 12.05 -35.85
C CYS A 339 14.59 13.35 -35.90
N LEU A 340 13.30 13.24 -36.24
CA LEU A 340 12.40 14.37 -36.47
C LEU A 340 11.73 14.94 -35.20
N TYR A 341 11.93 14.29 -34.05
CA TYR A 341 11.30 14.68 -32.80
C TYR A 341 11.97 15.89 -32.16
N ASN A 342 11.17 16.76 -31.52
CA ASN A 342 11.65 17.82 -30.66
C ASN A 342 11.57 17.37 -29.22
N PHE A 343 12.70 17.27 -28.54
CA PHE A 343 12.78 16.94 -27.11
C PHE A 343 12.75 18.23 -26.29
N ILE A 344 11.63 18.45 -25.60
CA ILE A 344 11.33 19.67 -24.85
C ILE A 344 11.35 19.31 -23.36
N GLU A 345 12.06 20.10 -22.58
CA GLU A 345 12.06 19.97 -21.12
C GLU A 345 10.67 20.34 -20.58
N SER A 346 10.11 19.49 -19.70
CA SER A 346 8.82 19.77 -19.07
C SER A 346 8.95 20.97 -18.11
N TYR A 347 7.93 21.83 -18.11
CA TYR A 347 7.93 23.02 -17.27
C TYR A 347 7.45 22.70 -15.86
N LYS A 348 8.30 22.87 -14.83
CA LYS A 348 8.02 22.54 -13.42
C LYS A 348 7.76 23.73 -12.50
N LYS A 349 7.37 24.92 -13.02
CA LYS A 349 7.09 26.08 -12.18
C LYS A 349 5.67 26.17 -11.59
N VAL A 350 4.89 25.11 -11.70
CA VAL A 350 3.57 25.04 -11.06
C VAL A 350 3.71 24.11 -9.85
N GLU A 351 3.41 24.61 -8.65
CA GLU A 351 3.30 23.76 -7.47
C GLU A 351 2.24 22.68 -7.74
N ILE A 352 2.61 21.44 -7.51
CA ILE A 352 1.64 20.33 -7.51
C ILE A 352 0.87 20.48 -6.20
N LEU A 353 -0.38 20.94 -6.29
CA LEU A 353 -1.32 21.06 -5.17
C LEU A 353 -1.68 19.69 -4.60
#